data_4430bc3de401924ff7b887ee1c00c4f9
#
_entry.id   4430bc3de401924ff7b887ee1c00c4f9
#
_cell.length_a   1.000
_cell.length_b   1.000
_cell.length_c   1.000
_cell.angle_alpha   90.00
_cell.angle_beta   90.00
_cell.angle_gamma   90.00
#
_symmetry.space_group_name_H-M   'P 1'
#
loop_
_entity.id
_entity.type
_entity.pdbx_description
1 polymer ?
#
loop_
_entity_poly.entity_id
_entity_poly.type
_entity_poly.pdbx_seq_one_letter_code
_entity_poly.pdbx_strand_id
1 'polypeptide(L)'
;MYQFVKSIKANDMVKFKEYFRNTDILLIDDIQFISGKEAMQEEFFHTFNALLDKGSQIIVSADRAPNKLSRIQDRIKSRFSGGLVVDIQKPDIELRKKIVEKKTEELNNLFADLLHISKEIQDFISNEITTSVRELVGAVNRVVSFSRIYNKVPH
;
A
#
# COMPACT_ATOMS: atom_id res chain seq x y z
N MET A 1 5.16 6.41 7.70
CA MET A 1 4.22 7.42 8.22
C MET A 1 3.96 7.34 9.73
N TYR A 2 3.77 6.17 10.30
CA TYR A 2 3.58 6.01 11.75
C TYR A 2 4.74 6.58 12.59
N GLN A 3 5.99 6.36 12.18
CA GLN A 3 7.15 6.96 12.84
C GLN A 3 7.20 8.49 12.70
N PHE A 4 6.79 9.02 11.55
CA PHE A 4 6.69 10.46 11.31
C PHE A 4 5.72 11.14 12.29
N VAL A 5 4.52 10.58 12.45
CA VAL A 5 3.51 11.09 13.38
C VAL A 5 3.96 10.94 14.84
N LYS A 6 4.66 9.85 15.19
CA LYS A 6 5.17 9.59 16.54
C LYS A 6 6.30 10.56 16.92
N SER A 7 7.19 10.89 15.97
CA SER A 7 8.31 11.81 16.21
C SER A 7 7.87 13.28 16.32
N ILE A 8 6.81 13.68 15.61
CA ILE A 8 6.19 15.00 15.81
C ILE A 8 5.65 15.15 17.23
N LYS A 9 5.12 14.07 17.83
CA LYS A 9 4.60 14.08 19.20
C LYS A 9 5.69 14.03 20.28
N ALA A 10 6.89 13.55 19.96
CA ALA A 10 7.95 13.28 20.95
C ALA A 10 9.02 14.37 21.05
N ASN A 11 8.84 15.55 20.42
CA ASN A 11 9.82 16.67 20.40
C ASN A 11 11.23 16.27 19.87
N ASP A 12 11.36 15.14 19.17
CA ASP A 12 12.60 14.61 18.59
C ASP A 12 12.70 14.94 17.10
N MET A 13 12.10 16.08 16.71
CA MET A 13 11.97 16.52 15.31
C MET A 13 13.32 16.72 14.62
N VAL A 14 14.35 17.13 15.35
CA VAL A 14 15.68 17.40 14.77
C VAL A 14 16.32 16.11 14.29
N LYS A 15 16.40 15.09 15.16
CA LYS A 15 16.98 13.77 14.81
C LYS A 15 16.18 13.06 13.71
N PHE A 16 14.86 13.21 13.75
CA PHE A 16 13.98 12.67 12.73
C PHE A 16 14.27 13.31 11.35
N LYS A 17 14.37 14.64 11.31
CA LYS A 17 14.71 15.39 10.09
C LYS A 17 16.06 14.98 9.52
N GLU A 18 17.08 14.88 10.36
CA GLU A 18 18.42 14.46 9.99
C GLU A 18 18.43 13.02 9.44
N TYR A 19 17.71 12.11 10.08
CA TYR A 19 17.61 10.73 9.63
C TYR A 19 17.02 10.63 8.21
N PHE A 20 15.86 11.28 7.97
CA PHE A 20 15.20 11.19 6.65
C PHE A 20 15.94 11.95 5.56
N ARG A 21 16.56 13.08 5.87
CA ARG A 21 17.35 13.88 4.90
C ARG A 21 18.66 13.22 4.49
N ASN A 22 19.12 12.21 5.23
CA ASN A 22 20.36 11.49 4.95
C ASN A 22 20.16 10.11 4.34
N THR A 23 18.94 9.68 4.07
CA THR A 23 18.67 8.38 3.44
C THR A 23 19.02 8.39 1.95
N ASP A 24 19.43 7.25 1.41
CA ASP A 24 19.68 7.09 -0.02
C ASP A 24 18.39 6.75 -0.78
N ILE A 25 17.44 6.09 -0.11
CA ILE A 25 16.13 5.75 -0.63
C ILE A 25 15.06 6.14 0.40
N LEU A 26 14.06 6.91 -0.02
CA LEU A 26 12.88 7.24 0.78
C LEU A 26 11.63 6.65 0.13
N LEU A 27 10.93 5.81 0.88
CA LEU A 27 9.64 5.24 0.49
C LEU A 27 8.53 5.89 1.32
N ILE A 28 7.53 6.45 0.65
CA ILE A 28 6.38 7.07 1.30
C ILE A 28 5.11 6.43 0.75
N ASP A 29 4.36 5.82 1.63
CA ASP A 29 3.09 5.20 1.29
C ASP A 29 1.93 6.13 1.63
N ASP A 30 0.94 6.17 0.74
CA ASP A 30 -0.32 6.91 0.93
C ASP A 30 -0.11 8.42 1.21
N ILE A 31 0.53 9.14 0.31
CA ILE A 31 0.83 10.58 0.47
C ILE A 31 -0.41 11.44 0.71
N GLN A 32 -1.60 11.00 0.31
CA GLN A 32 -2.86 11.71 0.57
C GLN A 32 -3.13 11.93 2.07
N PHE A 33 -2.47 11.21 2.97
CA PHE A 33 -2.59 11.42 4.42
C PHE A 33 -2.03 12.76 4.92
N ILE A 34 -1.20 13.46 4.12
CA ILE A 34 -0.77 14.83 4.46
C ILE A 34 -1.76 15.89 3.95
N SER A 35 -2.83 15.50 3.28
CA SER A 35 -3.86 16.39 2.75
C SER A 35 -4.45 17.28 3.85
N GLY A 36 -4.45 18.59 3.66
CA GLY A 36 -4.95 19.56 4.63
C GLY A 36 -4.06 19.78 5.88
N LYS A 37 -2.89 19.16 5.94
CA LYS A 37 -1.95 19.29 7.07
C LYS A 37 -0.76 20.14 6.67
N GLU A 38 -0.91 21.46 6.74
CA GLU A 38 0.07 22.42 6.22
C GLU A 38 1.49 22.22 6.79
N ALA A 39 1.63 22.08 8.10
CA ALA A 39 2.92 21.86 8.74
C ALA A 39 3.62 20.57 8.27
N MET A 40 2.85 19.50 8.01
CA MET A 40 3.39 18.26 7.47
C MET A 40 3.80 18.41 6.01
N GLN A 41 3.03 19.15 5.23
CA GLN A 41 3.36 19.44 3.84
C GLN A 41 4.62 20.28 3.70
N GLU A 42 4.78 21.26 4.58
CA GLU A 42 5.98 22.11 4.64
C GLU A 42 7.23 21.26 4.93
N GLU A 43 7.18 20.44 5.97
CA GLU A 43 8.29 19.57 6.35
C GLU A 43 8.60 18.52 5.27
N PHE A 44 7.55 17.94 4.68
CA PHE A 44 7.70 17.04 3.56
C PHE A 44 8.42 17.70 2.39
N PHE A 45 8.02 18.91 2.02
CA PHE A 45 8.63 19.67 0.93
C PHE A 45 10.11 19.94 1.15
N HIS A 46 10.50 20.34 2.37
CA HIS A 46 11.91 20.55 2.71
C HIS A 46 12.72 19.26 2.68
N THR A 47 12.17 18.16 3.21
CA THR A 47 12.82 16.86 3.18
C THR A 47 12.97 16.35 1.75
N PHE A 48 11.94 16.49 0.94
CA PHE A 48 11.94 16.10 -0.46
C PHE A 48 13.04 16.84 -1.26
N ASN A 49 13.13 18.16 -1.11
CA ASN A 49 14.16 18.95 -1.78
C ASN A 49 15.58 18.55 -1.31
N ALA A 50 15.81 18.39 -0.01
CA ALA A 50 17.10 17.96 0.51
C ALA A 50 17.56 16.61 -0.05
N LEU A 51 16.63 15.67 -0.22
CA LEU A 51 16.90 14.37 -0.81
C LEU A 51 17.18 14.45 -2.32
N LEU A 52 16.45 15.29 -3.05
CA LEU A 52 16.74 15.53 -4.47
C LEU A 52 18.12 16.16 -4.68
N ASP A 53 18.48 17.13 -3.86
CA ASP A 53 19.80 17.79 -3.92
C ASP A 53 20.95 16.81 -3.62
N LYS A 54 20.68 15.84 -2.74
CA LYS A 54 21.62 14.74 -2.44
C LYS A 54 21.70 13.69 -3.57
N GLY A 55 20.72 13.64 -4.48
CA GLY A 55 20.60 12.60 -5.49
C GLY A 55 19.96 11.30 -4.98
N SER A 56 19.22 11.37 -3.88
CA SER A 56 18.51 10.22 -3.31
C SER A 56 17.31 9.81 -4.16
N GLN A 57 16.97 8.52 -4.12
CA GLN A 57 15.78 8.01 -4.77
C GLN A 57 14.55 8.20 -3.86
N ILE A 58 13.49 8.78 -4.41
CA ILE A 58 12.22 8.96 -3.69
C ILE A 58 11.13 8.20 -4.44
N ILE A 59 10.39 7.35 -3.73
CA ILE A 59 9.25 6.61 -4.24
C ILE A 59 8.03 6.96 -3.38
N VAL A 60 6.97 7.43 -4.02
CA VAL A 60 5.75 7.87 -3.32
C VAL A 60 4.56 7.13 -3.90
N SER A 61 3.73 6.54 -3.05
CA SER A 61 2.43 6.01 -3.46
C SER A 61 1.30 6.99 -3.15
N ALA A 62 0.24 6.93 -3.93
CA ALA A 62 -0.98 7.71 -3.74
C ALA A 62 -2.20 6.93 -4.24
N ASP A 63 -3.38 7.26 -3.73
CA ASP A 63 -4.66 6.69 -4.18
C ASP A 63 -5.18 7.31 -5.51
N ARG A 64 -4.49 8.33 -6.00
CA ARG A 64 -4.85 9.06 -7.22
C ARG A 64 -3.66 9.78 -7.84
N ALA A 65 -3.79 10.19 -9.10
CA ALA A 65 -2.76 10.95 -9.81
C ALA A 65 -2.41 12.27 -9.09
N PRO A 66 -1.17 12.77 -9.21
CA PRO A 66 -0.70 13.96 -8.51
C PRO A 66 -1.59 15.19 -8.68
N ASN A 67 -2.10 15.44 -9.88
CA ASN A 67 -2.98 16.57 -10.19
C ASN A 67 -4.39 16.47 -9.55
N LYS A 68 -4.80 15.26 -9.12
CA LYS A 68 -6.07 14.97 -8.44
C LYS A 68 -5.96 14.96 -6.92
N LEU A 69 -4.75 15.16 -6.36
CA LEU A 69 -4.56 15.26 -4.92
C LEU A 69 -5.19 16.56 -4.41
N SER A 70 -6.22 16.46 -3.58
CA SER A 70 -6.90 17.62 -2.98
C SER A 70 -6.18 18.09 -1.70
N ARG A 71 -6.24 19.39 -1.41
CA ARG A 71 -5.66 20.02 -0.22
C ARG A 71 -4.14 19.72 -0.04
N ILE A 72 -3.44 19.49 -1.14
CA ILE A 72 -1.99 19.41 -1.21
C ILE A 72 -1.49 20.61 -2.02
N GLN A 73 -0.46 21.29 -1.52
CA GLN A 73 0.10 22.48 -2.13
C GLN A 73 0.60 22.18 -3.55
N ASP A 74 0.38 23.12 -4.47
CA ASP A 74 0.71 22.93 -5.88
C ASP A 74 2.20 22.72 -6.13
N ARG A 75 3.06 23.31 -5.31
CA ARG A 75 4.51 23.08 -5.36
C ARG A 75 4.89 21.63 -5.12
N ILE A 76 4.16 20.91 -4.24
CA ILE A 76 4.36 19.48 -3.98
C ILE A 76 3.85 18.65 -5.15
N LYS A 77 2.64 18.94 -5.63
CA LYS A 77 2.07 18.26 -6.82
C LYS A 77 2.97 18.41 -8.05
N SER A 78 3.51 19.60 -8.25
CA SER A 78 4.46 19.88 -9.35
C SER A 78 5.71 19.00 -9.25
N ARG A 79 6.25 18.79 -8.04
CA ARG A 79 7.40 17.90 -7.84
C ARG A 79 7.08 16.45 -8.19
N PHE A 80 5.90 15.97 -7.83
CA PHE A 80 5.46 14.62 -8.19
C PHE A 80 5.28 14.46 -9.69
N SER A 81 4.67 15.45 -10.34
CA SER A 81 4.44 15.42 -11.79
C SER A 81 5.73 15.58 -12.60
N GLY A 82 6.78 16.16 -12.01
CA GLY A 82 8.11 16.26 -12.62
C GLY A 82 8.93 14.96 -12.60
N GLY A 83 8.49 13.98 -11.84
CA GLY A 83 9.08 12.63 -11.77
C GLY A 83 8.38 11.62 -12.69
N LEU A 84 8.77 10.36 -12.57
CA LEU A 84 8.09 9.26 -13.24
C LEU A 84 6.77 8.94 -12.51
N VAL A 85 5.65 9.15 -13.17
CA VAL A 85 4.33 8.79 -12.67
C VAL A 85 3.88 7.50 -13.34
N VAL A 86 3.61 6.46 -12.53
CA VAL A 86 3.14 5.16 -12.99
C VAL A 86 1.77 4.87 -12.39
N ASP A 87 0.82 4.50 -13.23
CA ASP A 87 -0.52 4.13 -12.80
C ASP A 87 -0.62 2.61 -12.60
N ILE A 88 -1.06 2.20 -11.40
CA ILE A 88 -1.31 0.78 -11.08
C ILE A 88 -2.77 0.48 -11.38
N GLN A 89 -2.99 -0.26 -12.44
CA GLN A 89 -4.33 -0.65 -12.90
C GLN A 89 -4.97 -1.70 -11.98
N LYS A 90 -6.30 -1.75 -12.01
CA LYS A 90 -7.04 -2.86 -11.38
C LYS A 90 -6.64 -4.19 -12.03
N PRO A 91 -6.52 -5.26 -11.25
CA PRO A 91 -6.18 -6.57 -11.80
C PRO A 91 -7.27 -7.07 -12.73
N ASP A 92 -6.88 -7.58 -13.91
CA ASP A 92 -7.73 -8.34 -14.79
C ASP A 92 -8.07 -9.72 -14.18
N ILE A 93 -8.91 -10.50 -14.85
CA ILE A 93 -9.33 -11.82 -14.34
C ILE A 93 -8.15 -12.77 -14.20
N GLU A 94 -7.20 -12.74 -15.12
CA GLU A 94 -6.04 -13.63 -15.11
C GLU A 94 -5.13 -13.32 -13.90
N LEU A 95 -4.89 -12.04 -13.65
CA LEU A 95 -4.10 -11.62 -12.49
C LEU A 95 -4.85 -11.92 -11.17
N ARG A 96 -6.18 -11.74 -11.13
CA ARG A 96 -6.97 -12.10 -9.94
C ARG A 96 -6.88 -13.60 -9.64
N LYS A 97 -6.98 -14.46 -10.64
CA LYS A 97 -6.81 -15.91 -10.48
C LYS A 97 -5.44 -16.26 -9.91
N LYS A 98 -4.37 -15.68 -10.44
CA LYS A 98 -3.00 -15.88 -9.91
C LYS A 98 -2.85 -15.41 -8.46
N ILE A 99 -3.47 -14.28 -8.10
CA ILE A 99 -3.43 -13.76 -6.72
C ILE A 99 -4.15 -14.73 -5.77
N VAL A 100 -5.34 -15.21 -6.14
CA VAL A 100 -6.11 -16.17 -5.34
C VAL A 100 -5.36 -17.48 -5.17
N GLU A 101 -4.82 -18.04 -6.26
CA GLU A 101 -4.02 -19.26 -6.27
C GLU A 101 -2.81 -19.14 -5.33
N LYS A 102 -1.99 -18.10 -5.51
CA LYS A 102 -0.82 -17.87 -4.66
C LYS A 102 -1.20 -17.71 -3.18
N LYS A 103 -2.28 -16.97 -2.90
CA LYS A 103 -2.74 -16.79 -1.53
C LYS A 103 -3.26 -18.07 -0.92
N THR A 104 -3.92 -18.90 -1.69
CA THR A 104 -4.39 -20.24 -1.26
C THR A 104 -3.21 -21.15 -0.96
N GLU A 105 -2.16 -21.16 -1.80
CA GLU A 105 -0.93 -21.93 -1.56
C GLU A 105 -0.23 -21.48 -0.27
N GLU A 106 -0.08 -20.16 -0.05
CA GLU A 106 0.50 -19.63 1.19
C GLU A 106 -0.25 -20.12 2.43
N LEU A 107 -1.59 -20.11 2.39
CA LEU A 107 -2.41 -20.54 3.50
C LEU A 107 -2.39 -22.05 3.70
N ASN A 108 -2.38 -22.84 2.62
CA ASN A 108 -2.23 -24.29 2.68
C ASN A 108 -0.88 -24.69 3.29
N ASN A 109 0.20 -23.98 2.97
CA ASN A 109 1.52 -24.25 3.57
C ASN A 109 1.58 -23.90 5.06
N LEU A 110 0.82 -22.88 5.48
CA LEU A 110 0.73 -22.48 6.89
C LEU A 110 -0.15 -23.43 7.72
N PHE A 111 -1.13 -24.10 7.09
CA PHE A 111 -2.17 -24.89 7.74
C PHE A 111 -2.33 -26.27 7.08
N ALA A 112 -1.21 -26.96 6.86
CA ALA A 112 -1.08 -28.16 6.03
C ALA A 112 -2.09 -29.30 6.29
N ASP A 113 -2.73 -29.33 7.47
CA ASP A 113 -3.60 -30.44 7.87
C ASP A 113 -5.11 -30.18 7.71
N LEU A 114 -5.56 -29.03 7.24
CA LEU A 114 -6.95 -28.64 7.46
C LEU A 114 -7.77 -28.16 6.26
N LEU A 115 -7.17 -27.74 5.14
CA LEU A 115 -7.99 -27.07 4.14
C LEU A 115 -7.47 -27.19 2.71
N HIS A 116 -8.25 -27.83 1.89
CA HIS A 116 -8.09 -27.76 0.44
C HIS A 116 -9.20 -26.85 -0.12
N ILE A 117 -8.84 -25.60 -0.50
CA ILE A 117 -9.76 -24.74 -1.25
C ILE A 117 -9.78 -25.27 -2.69
N SER A 118 -10.93 -25.77 -3.12
CA SER A 118 -11.06 -26.31 -4.47
C SER A 118 -10.85 -25.25 -5.55
N LYS A 119 -10.52 -25.69 -6.76
CA LYS A 119 -10.33 -24.78 -7.89
C LYS A 119 -11.60 -24.00 -8.24
N GLU A 120 -12.77 -24.63 -8.08
CA GLU A 120 -14.07 -24.00 -8.31
C GLU A 120 -14.28 -22.80 -7.38
N ILE A 121 -13.92 -22.93 -6.10
CA ILE A 121 -14.02 -21.83 -5.13
C ILE A 121 -13.03 -20.72 -5.46
N GLN A 122 -11.81 -21.07 -5.85
CA GLN A 122 -10.81 -20.09 -6.26
C GLN A 122 -11.28 -19.30 -7.49
N ASP A 123 -11.85 -19.99 -8.48
CA ASP A 123 -12.40 -19.37 -9.68
C ASP A 123 -13.63 -18.51 -9.36
N PHE A 124 -14.51 -18.98 -8.48
CA PHE A 124 -15.66 -18.21 -8.00
C PHE A 124 -15.22 -16.89 -7.33
N ILE A 125 -14.30 -16.95 -6.37
CA ILE A 125 -13.75 -15.76 -5.69
C ILE A 125 -13.14 -14.80 -6.72
N SER A 126 -12.37 -15.31 -7.67
CA SER A 126 -11.70 -14.51 -8.69
C SER A 126 -12.67 -13.80 -9.64
N ASN A 127 -13.82 -14.41 -9.93
CA ASN A 127 -14.85 -13.83 -10.80
C ASN A 127 -15.69 -12.79 -10.05
N GLU A 128 -16.11 -13.09 -8.84
CA GLU A 128 -17.05 -12.25 -8.07
C GLU A 128 -16.37 -11.01 -7.47
N ILE A 129 -15.13 -11.14 -6.97
CA ILE A 129 -14.44 -10.04 -6.30
C ILE A 129 -13.61 -9.24 -7.31
N THR A 130 -14.18 -8.18 -7.82
CA THR A 130 -13.55 -7.30 -8.84
C THR A 130 -13.13 -5.93 -8.31
N THR A 131 -13.44 -5.62 -7.07
CA THR A 131 -13.32 -4.28 -6.47
C THR A 131 -11.87 -3.91 -6.15
N SER A 132 -11.15 -4.76 -5.41
CA SER A 132 -9.76 -4.52 -5.03
C SER A 132 -9.03 -5.83 -4.68
N VAL A 133 -7.69 -5.81 -4.79
CA VAL A 133 -6.84 -6.92 -4.34
C VAL A 133 -7.01 -7.18 -2.83
N ARG A 134 -7.21 -6.12 -2.03
CA ARG A 134 -7.42 -6.25 -0.58
C ARG A 134 -8.68 -7.05 -0.27
N GLU A 135 -9.78 -6.78 -0.97
CA GLU A 135 -11.02 -7.54 -0.80
C GLU A 135 -10.90 -8.96 -1.33
N LEU A 136 -10.20 -9.15 -2.45
CA LEU A 136 -9.93 -10.47 -3.04
C LEU A 136 -9.18 -11.37 -2.04
N VAL A 137 -8.06 -10.89 -1.49
CA VAL A 137 -7.28 -11.60 -0.47
C VAL A 137 -8.11 -11.78 0.82
N GLY A 138 -8.89 -10.77 1.21
CA GLY A 138 -9.80 -10.84 2.33
C GLY A 138 -10.87 -11.93 2.18
N ALA A 139 -11.38 -12.15 0.98
CA ALA A 139 -12.33 -13.23 0.70
C ALA A 139 -11.69 -14.61 0.90
N VAL A 140 -10.48 -14.83 0.37
CA VAL A 140 -9.73 -16.09 0.59
C VAL A 140 -9.52 -16.34 2.09
N ASN A 141 -9.04 -15.32 2.82
CA ASN A 141 -8.83 -15.43 4.27
C ASN A 141 -10.13 -15.77 5.03
N ARG A 142 -11.27 -15.19 4.64
CA ARG A 142 -12.57 -15.49 5.26
C ARG A 142 -12.99 -16.93 5.02
N VAL A 143 -12.86 -17.45 3.79
CA VAL A 143 -13.17 -18.84 3.46
C VAL A 143 -12.33 -19.80 4.31
N VAL A 144 -11.01 -19.56 4.39
CA VAL A 144 -10.12 -20.38 5.23
C VAL A 144 -10.51 -20.32 6.71
N SER A 145 -10.75 -19.12 7.25
CA SER A 145 -11.12 -18.95 8.66
C SER A 145 -12.44 -19.64 8.99
N PHE A 146 -13.44 -19.50 8.12
CA PHE A 146 -14.74 -20.14 8.28
C PHE A 146 -14.62 -21.68 8.28
N SER A 147 -13.90 -22.22 7.31
CA SER A 147 -13.65 -23.67 7.24
C SER A 147 -12.98 -24.20 8.50
N ARG A 148 -12.01 -23.48 9.05
CA ARG A 148 -11.32 -23.86 10.29
C ARG A 148 -12.22 -23.83 11.51
N ILE A 149 -13.04 -22.77 11.66
CA ILE A 149 -13.95 -22.63 12.82
C ILE A 149 -15.02 -23.72 12.82
N TYR A 150 -15.56 -24.04 11.66
CA TYR A 150 -16.67 -24.97 11.53
C TYR A 150 -16.24 -26.40 11.16
N ASN A 151 -14.97 -26.64 10.96
CA ASN A 151 -14.39 -27.91 10.50
C ASN A 151 -15.13 -28.48 9.27
N LYS A 152 -15.45 -27.59 8.31
CA LYS A 152 -16.17 -27.90 7.07
C LYS A 152 -15.32 -27.53 5.87
N VAL A 153 -15.26 -28.46 4.92
CA VAL A 153 -14.66 -28.16 3.61
C VAL A 153 -15.57 -27.16 2.88
N PRO A 154 -15.05 -26.08 2.31
CA PRO A 154 -15.85 -25.15 1.51
C PRO A 154 -16.41 -25.85 0.28
N HIS A 155 -17.67 -25.61 -0.04
CA HIS A 155 -18.36 -26.15 -1.21
C HIS A 155 -18.73 -25.03 -2.15
#